data_d8ab57a3da5cf413a4e68bca7aedd721
#
_entry.id   d8ab57a3da5cf413a4e68bca7aedd721
#
_cell.length_a   1.000
_cell.length_b   1.000
_cell.length_c   1.000
_cell.angle_alpha   90.00
_cell.angle_beta   90.00
_cell.angle_gamma   90.00
#
_symmetry.space_group_name_H-M   'P 1'
#
loop_
_entity.id
_entity.type
_entity.pdbx_description
1 polymer ?
#
loop_
_entity_poly.entity_id
_entity_poly.type
_entity_poly.pdbx_seq_one_letter_code
_entity_poly.pdbx_strand_id
1 'polypeptide(L)'
;QLLENGEVIHPYLGVQLISLNPKIAKEHNEDPNALVQLPERSGALIQSVIPNSPAEKAGLRRGDLVIAAENILIEEPKTLLDEVEKAQIGKIFLLNVLRDNKEIKVNIKPEALPGLT
;
A
#
# COMPACT_ATOMS: atom_id res chain seq x y z
N GLN A 1 9.18 -4.39 -16.17
CA GLN A 1 10.54 -4.70 -16.60
C GLN A 1 10.53 -5.91 -17.55
N LEU A 2 11.40 -5.88 -18.52
CA LEU A 2 11.54 -6.97 -19.48
C LEU A 2 12.72 -7.86 -19.08
N LEU A 3 12.50 -9.17 -19.13
CA LEU A 3 13.58 -10.14 -19.02
C LEU A 3 14.18 -10.39 -20.40
N GLU A 4 15.36 -11.00 -20.45
CA GLU A 4 16.06 -11.30 -21.70
C GLU A 4 15.22 -12.12 -22.68
N ASN A 5 14.33 -12.97 -22.17
CA ASN A 5 13.44 -13.79 -23.00
C ASN A 5 12.15 -13.07 -23.38
N GLY A 6 12.04 -11.76 -23.09
CA GLY A 6 10.87 -10.97 -23.44
C GLY A 6 9.73 -11.00 -22.44
N GLU A 7 9.87 -11.73 -21.35
CA GLU A 7 8.85 -11.75 -20.31
C GLU A 7 8.80 -10.42 -19.56
N VAL A 8 7.60 -10.04 -19.11
CA VAL A 8 7.40 -8.83 -18.33
C VAL A 8 7.29 -9.21 -16.86
N ILE A 9 8.12 -8.57 -16.04
CA ILE A 9 8.06 -8.74 -14.59
C ILE A 9 7.31 -7.55 -14.02
N HIS A 10 6.26 -7.83 -13.23
CA HIS A 10 5.49 -6.80 -12.56
C HIS A 10 5.93 -6.70 -11.10
N PRO A 11 6.37 -5.51 -10.65
CA PRO A 11 6.66 -5.32 -9.23
C PRO A 11 5.37 -5.44 -8.41
N TYR A 12 5.48 -5.94 -7.19
CA TYR A 12 4.33 -6.00 -6.29
C TYR A 12 4.77 -5.75 -4.85
N LEU A 13 3.83 -5.33 -4.03
CA LEU A 13 4.06 -5.07 -2.62
C LEU A 13 3.47 -6.13 -1.72
N GLY A 14 2.41 -6.80 -2.15
CA GLY A 14 1.78 -7.85 -1.37
C GLY A 14 0.73 -7.35 -0.39
N VAL A 15 -0.06 -6.40 -0.79
CA VAL A 15 -1.15 -5.85 0.01
C VAL A 15 -2.46 -5.88 -0.75
N GLN A 16 -3.56 -5.99 -0.02
CA GLN A 16 -4.89 -5.74 -0.56
C GLN A 16 -5.31 -4.35 -0.09
N LEU A 17 -5.78 -3.54 -1.02
CA LEU A 17 -6.10 -2.14 -0.78
C LEU A 17 -7.57 -1.86 -1.02
N ILE A 18 -8.12 -0.94 -0.23
CA ILE A 18 -9.44 -0.38 -0.48
C ILE A 18 -9.34 1.14 -0.46
N SER A 19 -10.29 1.78 -1.13
CA SER A 19 -10.37 3.23 -1.10
C SER A 19 -10.85 3.70 0.27
N LEU A 20 -10.19 4.71 0.80
CA LEU A 20 -10.66 5.40 1.97
C LEU A 20 -10.83 6.88 1.63
N ASN A 21 -11.90 7.49 2.12
CA ASN A 21 -12.12 8.92 2.05
C ASN A 21 -12.71 9.39 3.38
N PRO A 22 -12.78 10.71 3.62
CA PRO A 22 -13.30 11.20 4.91
C PRO A 22 -14.69 10.72 5.26
N LYS A 23 -15.56 10.58 4.27
CA LYS A 23 -16.93 10.12 4.48
C LYS A 23 -16.97 8.66 4.96
N ILE A 24 -16.24 7.78 4.29
CA ILE A 24 -16.16 6.36 4.65
C ILE A 24 -15.54 6.20 6.02
N ALA A 25 -14.46 6.95 6.30
CA ALA A 25 -13.80 6.91 7.60
C ALA A 25 -14.75 7.33 8.71
N LYS A 26 -15.51 8.40 8.50
CA LYS A 26 -16.46 8.89 9.48
C LYS A 26 -17.55 7.86 9.76
N GLU A 27 -18.12 7.25 8.71
CA GLU A 27 -19.14 6.22 8.86
C GLU A 27 -18.61 5.03 9.66
N HIS A 28 -17.38 4.60 9.37
CA HIS A 28 -16.74 3.52 10.11
C HIS A 28 -16.55 3.88 11.59
N ASN A 29 -16.08 5.08 11.87
CA ASN A 29 -15.77 5.53 13.22
C ASN A 29 -17.04 5.72 14.07
N GLU A 30 -18.17 5.96 13.45
CA GLU A 30 -19.46 6.11 14.14
C GLU A 30 -20.07 4.75 14.53
N ASP A 31 -19.58 3.65 13.97
CA ASP A 31 -20.06 2.31 14.30
C ASP A 31 -19.57 1.94 15.71
N PRO A 32 -20.48 1.65 16.66
CA PRO A 32 -20.07 1.28 18.01
C PRO A 32 -19.27 -0.02 18.08
N ASN A 33 -19.34 -0.85 17.02
CA ASN A 33 -18.59 -2.09 16.95
C ASN A 33 -17.24 -1.93 16.23
N ALA A 34 -16.88 -0.72 15.83
CA ALA A 34 -15.60 -0.50 15.16
C ALA A 34 -14.45 -0.69 16.17
N LEU A 35 -13.53 -1.59 15.81
CA LEU A 35 -12.39 -1.90 16.66
C LEU A 35 -11.25 -0.89 16.52
N VAL A 36 -11.20 -0.18 15.40
CA VAL A 36 -10.13 0.76 15.07
C VAL A 36 -10.74 2.03 14.50
N GLN A 37 -10.20 3.17 14.92
CA GLN A 37 -10.58 4.45 14.35
C GLN A 37 -9.77 4.69 13.08
N LEU A 38 -10.45 5.07 12.00
CA LEU A 38 -9.79 5.38 10.73
C LEU A 38 -9.59 6.89 10.59
N PRO A 39 -8.47 7.32 10.00
CA PRO A 39 -8.26 8.75 9.74
C PRO A 39 -9.25 9.26 8.70
N GLU A 40 -9.79 10.46 8.93
CA GLU A 40 -10.71 11.11 8.00
C GLU A 40 -9.94 11.77 6.86
N ARG A 41 -9.35 10.94 6.01
CA ARG A 41 -8.58 11.39 4.83
C ARG A 41 -8.73 10.41 3.69
N SER A 42 -8.41 10.89 2.48
CA SER A 42 -8.35 10.03 1.29
C SER A 42 -7.03 9.31 1.22
N GLY A 43 -7.05 8.08 0.74
CA GLY A 43 -5.84 7.30 0.52
C GLY A 43 -6.15 5.85 0.21
N ALA A 44 -5.10 5.05 0.14
CA ALA A 44 -5.20 3.61 -0.05
C ALA A 44 -5.06 2.93 1.30
N LEU A 45 -6.15 2.36 1.80
CA LEU A 45 -6.17 1.68 3.09
C LEU A 45 -5.74 0.24 2.90
N ILE A 46 -4.77 -0.21 3.69
CA ILE A 46 -4.32 -1.60 3.65
C ILE A 46 -5.34 -2.46 4.38
N GLN A 47 -6.02 -3.32 3.63
CA GLN A 47 -7.01 -4.24 4.15
C GLN A 47 -6.35 -5.52 4.67
N SER A 48 -5.31 -5.99 3.98
CA SER A 48 -4.56 -7.15 4.43
C SER A 48 -3.15 -7.11 3.84
N VAL A 49 -2.24 -7.81 4.52
CA VAL A 49 -0.85 -7.95 4.08
C VAL A 49 -0.58 -9.44 3.84
N ILE A 50 -0.06 -9.76 2.66
CA ILE A 50 0.22 -11.13 2.28
C ILE A 50 1.47 -11.61 3.03
N PRO A 51 1.46 -12.80 3.64
CA PRO A 51 2.65 -13.33 4.32
C PRO A 51 3.84 -13.46 3.38
N ASN A 52 5.01 -13.16 3.90
CA ASN A 52 6.30 -13.23 3.19
C ASN A 52 6.40 -12.28 1.99
N SER A 53 5.54 -11.28 1.94
CA SER A 53 5.57 -10.27 0.89
C SER A 53 6.53 -9.13 1.24
N PRO A 54 6.90 -8.29 0.26
CA PRO A 54 7.68 -7.08 0.55
C PRO A 54 7.01 -6.18 1.59
N ALA A 55 5.68 -6.09 1.58
CA ALA A 55 4.95 -5.27 2.55
C ALA A 55 5.12 -5.80 3.97
N GLU A 56 5.02 -7.11 4.16
CA GLU A 56 5.22 -7.69 5.48
C GLU A 56 6.66 -7.49 5.96
N LYS A 57 7.64 -7.71 5.08
CA LYS A 57 9.05 -7.52 5.41
C LYS A 57 9.38 -6.09 5.78
N ALA A 58 8.65 -5.13 5.19
CA ALA A 58 8.85 -3.70 5.45
C ALA A 58 8.13 -3.22 6.72
N GLY A 59 7.26 -4.06 7.28
CA GLY A 59 6.54 -3.72 8.50
C GLY A 59 5.18 -3.07 8.29
N LEU A 60 4.64 -3.14 7.08
CA LEU A 60 3.29 -2.65 6.83
C LEU A 60 2.26 -3.53 7.54
N ARG A 61 1.18 -2.94 7.98
CA ARG A 61 0.14 -3.62 8.75
C ARG A 61 -1.24 -3.29 8.22
N ARG A 62 -2.16 -4.21 8.46
CA ARG A 62 -3.58 -3.95 8.22
C ARG A 62 -4.00 -2.68 8.98
N GLY A 63 -4.73 -1.81 8.31
CA GLY A 63 -5.17 -0.55 8.88
C GLY A 63 -4.26 0.63 8.61
N ASP A 64 -3.08 0.41 8.03
CA ASP A 64 -2.22 1.50 7.58
C ASP A 64 -2.85 2.18 6.37
N LEU A 65 -2.85 3.50 6.36
CA LEU A 65 -3.36 4.28 5.23
C LEU A 65 -2.19 4.84 4.45
N VAL A 66 -2.02 4.42 3.20
CA VAL A 66 -0.98 4.96 2.33
C VAL A 66 -1.45 6.31 1.80
N ILE A 67 -0.71 7.36 2.09
CA ILE A 67 -1.05 8.72 1.71
C ILE A 67 -0.11 9.31 0.65
N ALA A 68 1.07 8.72 0.50
CA ALA A 68 2.01 9.12 -0.55
C ALA A 68 2.95 7.97 -0.89
N ALA A 69 3.44 7.97 -2.12
CA ALA A 69 4.41 7.00 -2.61
C ALA A 69 5.40 7.75 -3.49
N GLU A 70 6.70 7.64 -3.19
CA GLU A 70 7.76 8.35 -3.94
C GLU A 70 7.46 9.84 -4.11
N ASN A 71 6.93 10.46 -3.04
CA ASN A 71 6.54 11.88 -3.02
C ASN A 71 5.33 12.21 -3.90
N ILE A 72 4.61 11.20 -4.37
CA ILE A 72 3.37 11.37 -5.14
C ILE A 72 2.20 11.18 -4.19
N LEU A 73 1.28 12.13 -4.15
CA LEU A 73 0.09 12.03 -3.30
C LEU A 73 -0.79 10.88 -3.74
N ILE A 74 -1.17 10.03 -2.79
CA ILE A 74 -2.03 8.88 -3.04
C ILE A 74 -3.40 9.16 -2.41
N GLU A 75 -4.40 9.33 -3.25
CA GLU A 75 -5.78 9.55 -2.81
C GLU A 75 -6.67 8.34 -3.05
N GLU A 76 -6.19 7.38 -3.86
CA GLU A 76 -6.93 6.16 -4.15
C GLU A 76 -5.96 5.02 -4.47
N PRO A 77 -6.41 3.75 -4.34
CA PRO A 77 -5.54 2.59 -4.59
C PRO A 77 -4.94 2.56 -5.99
N LYS A 78 -5.70 2.98 -7.00
CA LYS A 78 -5.21 2.95 -8.38
C LYS A 78 -3.93 3.77 -8.54
N THR A 79 -3.87 4.95 -7.94
CA THR A 79 -2.68 5.79 -8.02
C THR A 79 -1.47 5.07 -7.43
N LEU A 80 -1.65 4.40 -6.30
CA LEU A 80 -0.57 3.63 -5.70
C LEU A 80 -0.13 2.49 -6.61
N LEU A 81 -1.06 1.75 -7.20
CA LEU A 81 -0.74 0.65 -8.08
C LEU A 81 0.02 1.13 -9.32
N ASP A 82 -0.36 2.30 -9.86
CA ASP A 82 0.34 2.90 -10.99
C ASP A 82 1.79 3.24 -10.62
N GLU A 83 2.02 3.76 -9.42
CA GLU A 83 3.38 4.06 -8.96
C GLU A 83 4.18 2.79 -8.70
N VAL A 84 3.55 1.74 -8.19
CA VAL A 84 4.22 0.45 -7.99
C VAL A 84 4.67 -0.15 -9.33
N GLU A 85 3.85 -0.03 -10.37
CA GLU A 85 4.23 -0.52 -11.71
C GLU A 85 5.47 0.17 -12.28
N LYS A 86 5.73 1.39 -11.85
CA LYS A 86 6.93 2.15 -12.26
C LYS A 86 8.14 1.83 -11.40
N ALA A 87 7.93 1.15 -10.27
CA ALA A 87 9.01 0.86 -9.33
C ALA A 87 9.96 -0.19 -9.90
N GLN A 88 11.21 -0.15 -9.43
CA GLN A 88 12.21 -1.13 -9.82
C GLN A 88 12.33 -2.20 -8.74
N ILE A 89 12.29 -3.46 -9.17
CA ILE A 89 12.45 -4.60 -8.26
C ILE A 89 13.81 -4.53 -7.58
N GLY A 90 13.81 -4.71 -6.26
CA GLY A 90 15.03 -4.69 -5.45
C GLY A 90 15.50 -3.30 -5.03
N LYS A 91 14.88 -2.25 -5.52
CA LYS A 91 15.21 -0.88 -5.10
C LYS A 91 14.17 -0.36 -4.11
N ILE A 92 14.61 0.51 -3.21
CA ILE A 92 13.72 1.05 -2.18
C ILE A 92 12.63 1.90 -2.81
N PHE A 93 11.39 1.60 -2.45
CA PHE A 93 10.20 2.34 -2.82
C PHE A 93 9.65 2.95 -1.54
N LEU A 94 9.63 4.27 -1.46
CA LEU A 94 9.27 4.98 -0.23
C LEU A 94 7.76 5.20 -0.14
N LEU A 95 7.18 4.77 0.96
CA LEU A 95 5.77 5.03 1.26
C LEU A 95 5.64 5.91 2.49
N ASN A 96 4.70 6.85 2.44
CA ASN A 96 4.26 7.57 3.62
C ASN A 96 2.91 7.02 4.01
N VAL A 97 2.80 6.53 5.24
CA VAL A 97 1.55 5.94 5.72
C VAL A 97 1.14 6.57 7.04
N LEU A 98 -0.16 6.58 7.31
CA LEU A 98 -0.71 6.98 8.60
C LEU A 98 -1.00 5.73 9.40
N ARG A 99 -0.42 5.66 10.59
CA ARG A 99 -0.68 4.60 11.56
C ARG A 99 -1.01 5.26 12.89
N ASP A 100 -2.20 4.99 13.40
CA ASP A 100 -2.67 5.62 14.65
C ASP A 100 -2.56 7.14 14.59
N ASN A 101 -2.97 7.73 13.46
CA ASN A 101 -2.93 9.17 13.19
C ASN A 101 -1.53 9.79 13.17
N LYS A 102 -0.49 8.95 13.06
CA LYS A 102 0.89 9.41 12.92
C LYS A 102 1.42 9.05 11.56
N GLU A 103 2.06 10.01 10.91
CA GLU A 103 2.71 9.74 9.63
C GLU A 103 4.05 9.06 9.87
N ILE A 104 4.23 7.92 9.20
CA ILE A 104 5.51 7.21 9.24
C ILE A 104 5.98 6.96 7.82
N LYS A 105 7.28 6.85 7.65
CA LYS A 105 7.90 6.51 6.36
C LYS A 105 8.27 5.06 6.38
N VAL A 106 7.88 4.34 5.33
CA VAL A 106 8.17 2.92 5.19
C VAL A 106 8.97 2.70 3.92
N ASN A 107 10.14 2.09 4.07
CA ASN A 107 10.97 1.71 2.93
C ASN A 107 10.65 0.27 2.57
N ILE A 108 10.17 0.06 1.35
CA ILE A 108 9.78 -1.25 0.88
C ILE A 108 10.55 -1.57 -0.39
N LYS A 109 10.96 -2.83 -0.57
CA LYS A 109 11.63 -3.29 -1.78
C LYS A 109 10.67 -4.16 -2.57
N PRO A 110 10.11 -3.67 -3.67
CA PRO A 110 9.23 -4.48 -4.50
C PRO A 110 9.94 -5.74 -4.99
N GLU A 111 9.16 -6.81 -5.09
CA GLU A 111 9.65 -8.09 -5.61
C GLU A 111 8.84 -8.48 -6.84
N ALA A 112 9.32 -9.46 -7.59
CA ALA A 112 8.57 -9.98 -8.71
C ALA A 112 7.29 -10.65 -8.21
N LEU A 113 6.20 -10.45 -8.93
CA LEU A 113 4.92 -11.06 -8.57
C LEU A 113 5.06 -12.59 -8.57
N PRO A 114 4.78 -13.26 -7.44
CA PRO A 114 4.93 -14.71 -7.37
C PRO A 114 3.76 -15.43 -8.06
N GLY A 115 3.94 -16.74 -8.28
CA GLY A 115 2.87 -17.59 -8.79
C GLY A 115 2.74 -17.64 -10.29
N LEU A 116 3.69 -17.07 -11.01
CA LEU A 116 3.71 -17.10 -12.46
C LEU A 116 4.70 -18.14 -13.01
N THR A 117 4.97 -19.13 -12.25
CA THR A 117 5.88 -20.22 -12.66
C THR A 117 5.13 -21.32 -13.36
#